data_e9609f39a660ee2b48c07e18f52f1ba2
#
_entry.id   e9609f39a660ee2b48c07e18f52f1ba2
#
_cell.length_a   1.000
_cell.length_b   1.000
_cell.length_c   1.000
_cell.angle_alpha   90.00
_cell.angle_beta   90.00
_cell.angle_gamma   90.00
#
_symmetry.space_group_name_H-M   'P 1'
#
loop_
_entity.id
_entity.type
_entity.pdbx_description
1 polymer ?
#
loop_
_entity_poly.entity_id
_entity_poly.type
_entity_poly.pdbx_seq_one_letter_code
_entity_poly.pdbx_strand_id
1 'polypeptide(L)' 'MKNFALIGVGGYIAPRHMQAIKDTGNKLVAAMDVHDSVGVMDNYFPEAEFDTSLDLFERRLRNIKDLGTNLDYFTVC' A
#
# COMPACT_ATOMS: atom_id res chain seq x y z
N MET A 1 -3.10 15.73 -0.84
CA MET A 1 -3.09 14.30 -0.50
C MET A 1 -1.95 13.60 -1.23
N LYS A 2 -1.13 12.87 -0.52
CA LYS A 2 -0.03 12.08 -1.09
C LYS A 2 -0.45 10.62 -1.23
N ASN A 3 0.04 9.97 -2.27
CA ASN A 3 -0.24 8.55 -2.53
C ASN A 3 0.97 7.70 -2.12
N PHE A 4 0.73 6.69 -1.31
CA PHE A 4 1.75 5.80 -0.77
C PHE A 4 1.59 4.39 -1.32
N ALA A 5 2.69 3.68 -1.46
CA ALA A 5 2.72 2.23 -1.62
C ALA A 5 3.56 1.62 -0.50
N LEU A 6 3.19 0.43 -0.04
CA LEU A 6 3.80 -0.20 1.13
C LEU A 6 4.16 -1.65 0.83
N ILE A 7 5.40 -2.04 1.10
CA ILE A 7 5.82 -3.46 1.07
C ILE A 7 5.95 -3.95 2.51
N GLY A 8 5.52 -5.19 2.75
CA GLY A 8 5.56 -5.79 4.07
C GLY A 8 4.39 -5.38 4.95
N VAL A 9 3.22 -5.21 4.35
CA VAL A 9 2.03 -4.71 5.03
C VAL A 9 1.57 -5.63 6.16
N GLY A 10 1.92 -6.92 6.13
CA GLY A 10 1.66 -7.85 7.21
C GLY A 10 2.71 -7.82 8.33
N GLY A 11 3.73 -6.98 8.21
CA GLY A 11 4.79 -6.86 9.21
C GLY A 11 4.30 -6.20 10.49
N TYR A 12 5.05 -6.41 11.56
CA TYR A 12 4.69 -5.95 12.89
C TYR A 12 4.53 -4.43 13.00
N ILE A 13 5.36 -3.68 12.27
CA ILE A 13 5.35 -2.21 12.33
C ILE A 13 4.39 -1.56 11.31
N ALA A 14 3.90 -2.32 10.35
CA ALA A 14 3.08 -1.80 9.26
C ALA A 14 1.81 -1.07 9.74
N PRO A 15 1.07 -1.54 10.77
CA PRO A 15 -0.10 -0.81 11.25
C PRO A 15 0.21 0.61 11.68
N ARG A 16 1.38 0.86 12.26
CA ARG A 16 1.79 2.22 12.64
C ARG A 16 2.01 3.12 11.42
N HIS A 17 2.62 2.58 10.38
CA HIS A 17 2.81 3.31 9.12
C HIS A 17 1.46 3.64 8.48
N MET A 18 0.55 2.66 8.42
CA MET A 18 -0.78 2.88 7.84
C MET A 18 -1.58 3.90 8.64
N GLN A 19 -1.49 3.86 9.98
CA GLN A 19 -2.18 4.84 10.82
C GLN A 19 -1.62 6.25 10.59
N ALA A 20 -0.31 6.39 10.48
CA ALA A 20 0.33 7.68 10.21
C ALA A 20 -0.07 8.24 8.84
N ILE A 21 -0.13 7.39 7.81
CA ILE A 21 -0.59 7.78 6.47
C ILE A 21 -2.02 8.31 6.55
N LYS A 22 -2.88 7.60 7.25
CA LYS A 22 -4.29 7.96 7.41
C LYS A 22 -4.46 9.25 8.20
N ASP A 23 -3.76 9.38 9.32
CA ASP A 23 -3.89 10.54 10.22
C ASP A 23 -3.39 11.83 9.56
N THR A 24 -2.46 11.73 8.62
CA THR A 24 -1.95 12.90 7.90
C THR A 24 -2.78 13.25 6.66
N GLY A 25 -3.91 12.57 6.45
CA GLY A 25 -4.80 12.84 5.32
C GLY A 25 -4.28 12.31 3.99
N ASN A 26 -3.36 11.34 4.02
CA ASN A 26 -2.80 10.72 2.83
C ASN A 26 -3.47 9.39 2.52
N LYS A 27 -3.11 8.77 1.40
CA LYS A 27 -3.77 7.58 0.91
C LYS A 27 -2.76 6.47 0.62
N LEU A 28 -3.10 5.24 1.01
CA LEU A 28 -2.38 4.06 0.57
C LEU A 28 -3.09 3.53 -0.68
N VAL A 29 -2.39 3.48 -1.81
CA VAL A 29 -2.98 3.05 -3.09
C VAL A 29 -2.66 1.61 -3.43
N ALA A 30 -1.52 1.10 -2.96
CA ALA A 30 -1.10 -0.27 -3.21
C ALA A 30 -0.25 -0.80 -2.07
N ALA A 31 -0.34 -2.10 -1.83
CA ALA A 31 0.44 -2.77 -0.80
C ALA A 31 0.78 -4.19 -1.23
N MET A 32 1.83 -4.72 -0.63
CA MET A 32 2.33 -6.07 -0.94
C MET A 32 2.84 -6.73 0.33
N ASP A 33 2.54 -8.01 0.46
CA ASP A 33 3.16 -8.91 1.44
C ASP A 33 3.12 -10.32 0.89
N VAL A 34 4.15 -11.12 1.14
CA VAL A 34 4.20 -12.52 0.70
C VAL A 34 3.13 -13.37 1.39
N HIS A 35 2.64 -12.92 2.52
CA HIS A 35 1.52 -13.53 3.22
C HIS A 35 0.23 -12.78 2.90
N ASP A 36 -0.89 -13.49 2.91
CA ASP A 36 -2.20 -12.86 2.71
C ASP A 36 -2.55 -12.04 3.96
N SER A 37 -2.36 -10.73 3.86
CA SER A 37 -2.56 -9.79 4.97
C SER A 37 -3.64 -8.75 4.67
N VAL A 38 -4.53 -9.06 3.74
CA VAL A 38 -5.58 -8.13 3.32
C VAL A 38 -6.48 -7.69 4.47
N GLY A 39 -6.72 -8.57 5.45
CA GLY A 39 -7.54 -8.23 6.62
C GLY A 39 -6.97 -7.10 7.45
N VAL A 40 -5.65 -7.01 7.55
CA VAL A 40 -4.99 -5.90 8.26
C VAL A 40 -5.24 -4.59 7.52
N MET A 41 -5.13 -4.61 6.19
CA MET A 41 -5.35 -3.42 5.36
C MET A 41 -6.79 -2.92 5.44
N ASP A 42 -7.76 -3.82 5.57
CA ASP A 42 -9.16 -3.44 5.63
C ASP A 42 -9.48 -2.54 6.82
N ASN A 43 -8.67 -2.59 7.87
CA ASN A 43 -8.84 -1.72 9.03
C ASN A 43 -8.38 -0.29 8.78
N TYR A 44 -7.54 -0.07 7.77
CA TYR A 44 -6.95 1.24 7.49
C TYR A 44 -7.29 1.77 6.11
N PHE A 45 -7.08 0.96 5.08
CA PHE A 45 -7.29 1.34 3.68
C PHE A 45 -7.96 0.20 2.91
N PRO A 46 -9.27 0.00 3.08
CA PRO A 46 -9.96 -1.11 2.41
C PRO A 46 -9.97 -1.00 0.88
N GLU A 47 -9.74 0.19 0.34
CA GLU A 47 -9.72 0.42 -1.10
C GLU A 47 -8.33 0.25 -1.72
N ALA A 48 -7.28 0.06 -0.92
CA ALA A 48 -5.94 -0.14 -1.44
C ALA A 48 -5.84 -1.49 -2.15
N GLU A 49 -5.09 -1.51 -3.26
CA GLU A 49 -4.83 -2.74 -3.99
C GLU A 49 -3.77 -3.57 -3.27
N PHE A 50 -3.94 -4.89 -3.23
CA PHE A 50 -3.06 -5.79 -2.52
C PHE A 50 -2.56 -6.91 -3.41
N ASP A 51 -1.25 -7.19 -3.35
CA ASP A 51 -0.61 -8.28 -4.08
C ASP A 51 0.29 -9.09 -3.15
N THR A 52 0.43 -10.38 -3.44
CA THR A 52 1.30 -11.29 -2.68
C THR A 52 2.62 -11.58 -3.39
N SER A 53 2.82 -11.03 -4.57
CA SER A 53 4.01 -11.22 -5.40
C SER A 53 4.59 -9.87 -5.79
N LEU A 54 5.92 -9.76 -5.74
CA LEU A 54 6.61 -8.54 -6.14
C LEU A 54 6.35 -8.20 -7.61
N ASP A 55 6.32 -9.21 -8.50
CA ASP A 55 6.06 -9.02 -9.92
C ASP A 55 4.67 -8.42 -10.17
N LEU A 56 3.66 -8.95 -9.49
CA LEU A 56 2.30 -8.43 -9.58
C LEU A 56 2.20 -7.03 -9.00
N PHE A 57 2.89 -6.78 -7.91
CA PHE A 57 2.91 -5.46 -7.28
C PHE A 57 3.53 -4.42 -8.21
N GLU A 58 4.65 -4.72 -8.85
CA GLU A 58 5.28 -3.82 -9.82
C GLU A 58 4.38 -3.52 -11.00
N ARG A 59 3.69 -4.53 -11.53
CA ARG A 59 2.72 -4.33 -12.62
C ARG A 59 1.59 -3.41 -12.20
N ARG A 60 1.10 -3.59 -10.99
CA ARG A 60 0.03 -2.75 -10.45
C ARG A 60 0.47 -1.30 -10.31
N LEU A 61 1.69 -1.07 -9.84
CA LEU A 61 2.22 0.29 -9.73
C LEU A 61 2.32 0.96 -11.11
N ARG A 62 2.74 0.22 -12.14
CA ARG A 62 2.77 0.74 -13.51
C ARG A 62 1.36 1.08 -13.99
N ASN A 63 0.39 0.21 -13.74
CA ASN A 63 -1.00 0.45 -14.14
C ASN A 63 -1.59 1.68 -13.44
N ILE A 64 -1.31 1.84 -12.16
CA ILE A 64 -1.75 3.00 -11.39
C ILE A 64 -1.19 4.28 -12.00
N LYS A 65 0.09 4.27 -12.36
CA LYS A 65 0.75 5.41 -12.99
C LYS A 65 0.15 5.70 -14.36
N ASP A 66 -0.07 4.66 -15.17
CA ASP A 66 -0.64 4.79 -16.52
C ASP A 66 -2.06 5.34 -16.49
N LEU A 67 -2.81 5.09 -15.40
CA LEU A 67 -4.14 5.64 -15.21
C LEU A 67 -4.13 7.06 -14.64
N GLY A 68 -2.95 7.66 -14.50
CA GLY A 68 -2.81 9.05 -14.09
C GLY A 68 -2.64 9.29 -12.60
N THR A 69 -2.53 8.24 -11.79
CA THR A 69 -2.27 8.37 -10.35
C THR A 69 -0.77 8.43 -10.11
N ASN A 70 -0.32 9.49 -9.45
CA ASN A 70 1.09 9.62 -9.07
C ASN A 70 1.36 8.90 -7.76
N LEU A 71 2.41 8.09 -7.74
CA LEU A 71 2.93 7.52 -6.51
C LEU A 71 3.96 8.49 -5.93
N ASP A 72 3.67 9.03 -4.76
CA ASP A 72 4.53 10.02 -4.12
C ASP A 72 5.60 9.37 -3.24
N TYR A 73 5.24 8.32 -2.52
CA TYR A 73 6.13 7.64 -1.57
C TYR A 73 6.00 6.14 -1.65
N PHE A 74 7.12 5.48 -1.43
CA PHE A 74 7.23 4.04 -1.39
C PHE A 74 7.95 3.67 -0.09
N THR A 75 7.33 2.82 0.71
CA THR A 75 7.86 2.45 2.03
C THR A 75 7.97 0.93 2.16
N VAL A 76 9.07 0.48 2.74
CA VAL A 76 9.31 -0.93 3.07
C VAL A 76 9.27 -1.09 4.59
N CYS A 77 8.43 -2.01 5.05
CA CYS A 77 8.29 -2.29 6.48
C CYS A 77 9.10 -3.50 6.93
#